data_ed208672e2bcd67fcffa32cc99ff6be4
#
_entry.id   ed208672e2bcd67fcffa32cc99ff6be4
#
_cell.length_a   1.000
_cell.length_b   1.000
_cell.length_c   1.000
_cell.angle_alpha   90.00
_cell.angle_beta   90.00
_cell.angle_gamma   90.00
#
_symmetry.space_group_name_H-M   'P 1'
#
loop_
_entity.id
_entity.type
_entity.pdbx_description
1 polymer ?
#
loop_
_entity_poly.entity_id
_entity_poly.type
_entity_poly.pdbx_seq_one_letter_code
_entity_poly.pdbx_strand_id
1 'polypeptide(L)'
;YKDGFMGITPSPDRMRDLGLIISAAAYNYAQRQSSPPCQDWAIQFVTDDTTHIADANLRCSFHLHQQDAALTADISPYADTAAGKTNTVRIEIQQAIDTPQIAASITDDKDDKTRHYICQLHRDKDCWRIYYRGSHVAAHARPSHIAALAHYMKPVIAPDRSNMLLCPMPGNLATIMVADGDVVEAGQKLCIVEAMKMENALVAEKRC
;
A
#
# COMPACT_ATOMS: atom_id res chain seq x y z
N TYR A 1 17.43 18.87 8.19
CA TYR A 1 16.44 17.99 8.83
C TYR A 1 17.21 16.86 9.53
N LYS A 2 17.13 16.75 10.88
CA LYS A 2 17.84 15.70 11.64
C LYS A 2 17.36 14.29 11.31
N ASP A 3 16.09 14.16 10.89
CA ASP A 3 15.42 12.88 10.64
C ASP A 3 15.08 12.65 9.15
N GLY A 4 15.67 13.44 8.25
CA GLY A 4 15.38 13.39 6.82
C GLY A 4 14.04 14.07 6.47
N PHE A 5 13.62 13.94 5.20
CA PHE A 5 12.34 14.45 4.73
C PHE A 5 11.25 13.42 5.03
N MET A 6 10.44 13.70 6.05
CA MET A 6 9.33 12.84 6.49
C MET A 6 8.09 12.89 5.57
N GLY A 7 8.13 13.71 4.51
CA GLY A 7 6.97 13.94 3.66
C GLY A 7 6.00 14.98 4.23
N ILE A 8 4.92 15.21 3.50
CA ILE A 8 3.83 16.09 3.91
C ILE A 8 2.61 15.22 4.15
N THR A 9 2.03 15.28 5.34
CA THR A 9 0.75 14.61 5.60
C THR A 9 -0.36 15.28 4.80
N PRO A 10 -1.06 14.57 3.90
CA PRO A 10 -2.14 15.16 3.14
C PRO A 10 -3.30 15.60 4.05
N SER A 11 -3.98 16.70 3.69
CA SER A 11 -5.23 17.08 4.36
C SER A 11 -6.30 15.98 4.17
N PRO A 12 -7.30 15.90 5.05
CA PRO A 12 -8.39 14.92 4.93
C PRO A 12 -9.08 14.90 3.56
N ASP A 13 -9.33 16.09 2.98
CA ASP A 13 -9.92 16.21 1.64
C ASP A 13 -9.01 15.63 0.56
N ARG A 14 -7.69 15.87 0.66
CA ARG A 14 -6.72 15.25 -0.25
C ARG A 14 -6.60 13.75 -0.06
N MET A 15 -6.65 13.27 1.18
CA MET A 15 -6.69 11.83 1.45
C MET A 15 -7.87 11.18 0.76
N ARG A 16 -9.05 11.78 0.89
CA ARG A 16 -10.26 11.34 0.20
C ARG A 16 -10.05 11.29 -1.31
N ASP A 17 -9.58 12.37 -1.91
CA ASP A 17 -9.38 12.45 -3.36
C ASP A 17 -8.33 11.44 -3.86
N LEU A 18 -7.21 11.27 -3.14
CA LEU A 18 -6.22 10.24 -3.46
C LEU A 18 -6.77 8.82 -3.32
N GLY A 19 -7.59 8.56 -2.31
CA GLY A 19 -8.31 7.30 -2.16
C GLY A 19 -9.26 7.02 -3.32
N LEU A 20 -9.96 8.04 -3.81
CA LEU A 20 -10.83 7.92 -4.99
C LEU A 20 -10.05 7.59 -6.26
N ILE A 21 -8.90 8.21 -6.46
CA ILE A 21 -8.02 7.90 -7.60
C ILE A 21 -7.52 6.46 -7.52
N ILE A 22 -7.12 6.00 -6.34
CA ILE A 22 -6.72 4.60 -6.11
C ILE A 22 -7.86 3.65 -6.46
N SER A 23 -9.07 3.92 -5.97
CA SER A 23 -10.21 3.02 -6.18
C SER A 23 -10.66 2.98 -7.64
N ALA A 24 -10.67 4.12 -8.33
CA ALA A 24 -11.01 4.18 -9.74
C ALA A 24 -9.95 3.47 -10.61
N ALA A 25 -8.66 3.59 -10.27
CA ALA A 25 -7.59 2.85 -10.94
C ALA A 25 -7.71 1.33 -10.69
N ALA A 26 -8.03 0.93 -9.46
CA ALA A 26 -8.25 -0.47 -9.11
C ALA A 26 -9.47 -1.05 -9.83
N TYR A 27 -10.56 -0.29 -9.93
CA TYR A 27 -11.74 -0.65 -10.71
C TYR A 27 -11.41 -0.84 -12.20
N ASN A 28 -10.71 0.11 -12.83
CA ASN A 28 -10.26 -0.01 -14.22
C ASN A 28 -9.34 -1.21 -14.43
N TYR A 29 -8.47 -1.50 -13.47
CA TYR A 29 -7.62 -2.69 -13.52
C TYR A 29 -8.45 -3.98 -13.46
N ALA A 30 -9.42 -4.05 -12.57
CA ALA A 30 -10.31 -5.20 -12.43
C ALA A 30 -11.17 -5.43 -13.68
N GLN A 31 -11.65 -4.35 -14.32
CA GLN A 31 -12.38 -4.44 -15.59
C GLN A 31 -11.59 -5.14 -16.71
N ARG A 32 -10.27 -4.97 -16.72
CA ARG A 32 -9.41 -5.62 -17.72
C ARG A 32 -9.23 -7.11 -17.47
N GLN A 33 -9.44 -7.56 -16.23
CA GLN A 33 -9.23 -8.97 -15.84
C GLN A 33 -10.51 -9.79 -15.78
N SER A 34 -11.64 -9.18 -15.48
CA SER A 34 -12.90 -9.87 -15.22
C SER A 34 -14.08 -9.05 -15.72
N SER A 35 -15.05 -9.71 -16.35
CA SER A 35 -16.30 -9.06 -16.75
C SER A 35 -17.49 -9.85 -16.17
N PRO A 36 -18.46 -9.18 -15.51
CA PRO A 36 -18.50 -7.78 -15.14
C PRO A 36 -17.71 -7.51 -13.85
N PRO A 37 -17.09 -6.33 -13.70
CA PRO A 37 -16.42 -5.96 -12.47
C PRO A 37 -17.45 -5.64 -11.37
N CYS A 38 -17.05 -5.85 -10.12
CA CYS A 38 -17.84 -5.42 -8.97
C CYS A 38 -17.92 -3.88 -8.97
N GLN A 39 -19.12 -3.33 -8.78
CA GLN A 39 -19.32 -1.89 -8.73
C GLN A 39 -18.96 -1.29 -7.35
N ASP A 40 -19.18 -2.05 -6.28
CA ASP A 40 -18.98 -1.58 -4.92
C ASP A 40 -17.57 -1.87 -4.42
N TRP A 41 -16.85 -0.84 -4.03
CA TRP A 41 -15.47 -0.90 -3.56
C TRP A 41 -15.32 -0.28 -2.18
N ALA A 42 -14.45 -0.87 -1.39
CA ALA A 42 -14.02 -0.36 -0.11
C ALA A 42 -12.55 0.04 -0.18
N ILE A 43 -12.24 1.21 0.37
CA ILE A 43 -10.88 1.73 0.49
C ILE A 43 -10.54 1.78 1.96
N GLN A 44 -9.45 1.10 2.32
CA GLN A 44 -8.89 1.10 3.65
C GLN A 44 -7.47 1.64 3.58
N PHE A 45 -7.24 2.80 4.17
CA PHE A 45 -5.90 3.38 4.23
C PHE A 45 -5.00 2.59 5.16
N VAL A 46 -3.77 2.36 4.71
CA VAL A 46 -2.73 1.72 5.51
C VAL A 46 -1.91 2.82 6.18
N THR A 47 -1.78 2.74 7.50
CA THR A 47 -0.95 3.64 8.29
C THR A 47 0.18 2.84 8.90
N ASP A 48 1.42 3.30 8.73
CA ASP A 48 2.61 2.71 9.37
C ASP A 48 2.66 3.04 10.87
N ASP A 49 1.89 4.01 11.31
CA ASP A 49 1.78 4.43 12.71
C ASP A 49 0.35 4.26 13.24
N THR A 50 0.24 3.86 14.48
CA THR A 50 -1.00 3.58 15.23
C THR A 50 -1.93 4.78 15.42
N THR A 51 -1.72 5.87 14.72
CA THR A 51 -2.55 7.07 14.77
C THR A 51 -3.71 6.98 13.77
N HIS A 52 -4.84 6.60 14.27
CA HIS A 52 -6.24 6.86 13.89
C HIS A 52 -6.52 7.55 12.54
N ILE A 53 -6.26 6.89 11.41
CA ILE A 53 -6.87 7.27 10.14
C ILE A 53 -8.07 6.33 9.82
N ALA A 54 -8.62 5.66 10.81
CA ALA A 54 -9.82 4.84 10.65
C ALA A 54 -11.01 5.62 10.06
N ASP A 55 -11.08 6.94 10.36
CA ASP A 55 -12.13 7.82 9.87
C ASP A 55 -12.00 8.20 8.38
N ALA A 56 -10.86 7.90 7.75
CA ALA A 56 -10.64 8.17 6.34
C ALA A 56 -11.03 7.01 5.41
N ASN A 57 -11.43 5.87 5.96
CA ASN A 57 -11.87 4.73 5.16
C ASN A 57 -13.15 5.08 4.40
N LEU A 58 -13.20 4.72 3.12
CA LEU A 58 -14.27 5.09 2.22
C LEU A 58 -14.91 3.85 1.59
N ARG A 59 -16.21 3.94 1.32
CA ARG A 59 -16.91 3.07 0.37
C ARG A 59 -17.25 3.86 -0.87
N CYS A 60 -16.99 3.27 -2.03
CA CYS A 60 -17.29 3.89 -3.31
C CYS A 60 -18.08 2.91 -4.17
N SER A 61 -19.18 3.37 -4.75
CA SER A 61 -19.91 2.64 -5.78
C SER A 61 -19.62 3.30 -7.11
N PHE A 62 -19.07 2.54 -8.06
CA PHE A 62 -18.67 3.06 -9.37
C PHE A 62 -19.73 2.77 -10.43
N HIS A 63 -20.11 3.80 -11.17
CA HIS A 63 -20.93 3.70 -12.35
C HIS A 63 -20.14 4.23 -13.56
N LEU A 64 -19.99 3.40 -14.58
CA LEU A 64 -19.32 3.81 -15.82
C LEU A 64 -20.29 4.60 -16.69
N HIS A 65 -19.91 5.84 -17.02
CA HIS A 65 -20.65 6.64 -18.01
C HIS A 65 -20.22 6.22 -19.42
N GLN A 66 -21.17 5.69 -20.22
CA GLN A 66 -20.89 5.11 -21.54
C GLN A 66 -20.37 6.12 -22.59
N GLN A 67 -20.62 7.41 -22.41
CA GLN A 67 -20.31 8.40 -23.46
C GLN A 67 -18.88 8.95 -23.40
N ASP A 68 -18.24 9.02 -22.22
CA ASP A 68 -16.98 9.76 -22.06
C ASP A 68 -15.84 8.95 -21.41
N ALA A 69 -16.00 7.66 -21.20
CA ALA A 69 -15.07 6.83 -20.41
C ALA A 69 -14.79 7.37 -18.97
N ALA A 70 -15.65 8.29 -18.51
CA ALA A 70 -15.58 8.83 -17.16
C ALA A 70 -16.27 7.89 -16.18
N LEU A 71 -15.70 7.78 -14.99
CA LEU A 71 -16.29 7.05 -13.89
C LEU A 71 -17.06 8.03 -13.00
N THR A 72 -18.30 7.72 -12.70
CA THR A 72 -19.03 8.40 -11.65
C THR A 72 -18.97 7.54 -10.39
N ALA A 73 -18.61 8.13 -9.28
CA ALA A 73 -18.52 7.44 -8.00
C ALA A 73 -19.45 8.06 -6.97
N ASP A 74 -20.26 7.23 -6.34
CA ASP A 74 -21.00 7.59 -5.14
C ASP A 74 -20.15 7.23 -3.91
N ILE A 75 -19.87 8.20 -3.07
CA ILE A 75 -18.97 8.08 -1.93
C ILE A 75 -19.75 8.11 -0.65
N SER A 76 -19.52 7.13 0.20
CA SER A 76 -20.01 7.08 1.59
C SER A 76 -18.89 6.74 2.56
N PRO A 77 -18.94 7.19 3.82
CA PRO A 77 -17.99 6.75 4.84
C PRO A 77 -18.13 5.25 5.08
N TYR A 78 -17.00 4.60 5.43
CA TYR A 78 -16.96 3.14 5.64
C TYR A 78 -17.72 2.68 6.90
N ALA A 79 -17.87 3.54 7.90
CA ALA A 79 -18.56 3.21 9.14
C ALA A 79 -20.08 3.06 8.90
N ASP A 80 -20.66 1.98 9.41
CA ASP A 80 -22.11 1.69 9.34
C ASP A 80 -23.00 2.66 10.15
N THR A 81 -22.42 3.72 10.70
CA THR A 81 -23.15 4.73 11.45
C THR A 81 -23.91 5.64 10.51
N ALA A 82 -25.20 5.33 10.37
CA ALA A 82 -26.31 6.18 10.03
C ALA A 82 -26.04 7.45 9.21
N ALA A 83 -26.61 7.49 7.99
CA ALA A 83 -26.94 8.70 7.23
C ALA A 83 -25.79 9.69 6.95
N GLY A 84 -24.62 9.20 6.60
CA GLY A 84 -23.60 10.01 5.92
C GLY A 84 -24.13 10.42 4.56
N LYS A 85 -24.17 11.73 4.25
CA LYS A 85 -24.58 12.24 2.94
C LYS A 85 -23.71 11.58 1.87
N THR A 86 -24.31 10.80 1.01
CA THR A 86 -23.67 10.31 -0.22
C THR A 86 -23.32 11.49 -1.09
N ASN A 87 -22.08 11.61 -1.47
CA ASN A 87 -21.61 12.62 -2.42
C ASN A 87 -21.29 11.93 -3.73
N THR A 88 -21.89 12.39 -4.80
CA THR A 88 -21.56 11.94 -6.15
C THR A 88 -20.42 12.77 -6.70
N VAL A 89 -19.40 12.13 -7.23
CA VAL A 89 -18.25 12.78 -7.87
C VAL A 89 -17.98 12.12 -9.22
N ARG A 90 -17.56 12.93 -10.18
CA ARG A 90 -17.11 12.46 -11.48
C ARG A 90 -15.58 12.37 -11.46
N ILE A 91 -15.06 11.20 -11.85
CA ILE A 91 -13.62 10.91 -11.87
C ILE A 91 -13.23 10.55 -13.30
N GLU A 92 -12.32 11.30 -13.85
CA GLU A 92 -11.70 10.97 -15.13
C GLU A 92 -10.25 10.60 -14.90
N ILE A 93 -9.85 9.45 -15.41
CA ILE A 93 -8.49 8.94 -15.25
C ILE A 93 -7.87 8.71 -16.62
N GLN A 94 -6.71 9.30 -16.81
CA GLN A 94 -5.84 9.07 -17.96
C GLN A 94 -4.58 8.37 -17.47
N GLN A 95 -4.43 7.10 -17.79
CA GLN A 95 -3.26 6.31 -17.46
C GLN A 95 -2.78 5.59 -18.72
N ALA A 96 -1.54 5.84 -19.10
CA ALA A 96 -0.89 5.04 -20.12
C ALA A 96 -0.61 3.62 -19.57
N ILE A 97 -0.74 2.59 -20.42
CA ILE A 97 -0.72 1.17 -20.00
C ILE A 97 0.64 0.99 -19.40
N ASP A 98 1.66 1.12 -19.40
CA ASP A 98 2.94 0.71 -18.78
C ASP A 98 3.63 1.82 -17.97
N THR A 99 2.92 2.87 -17.60
CA THR A 99 3.51 3.94 -16.81
C THR A 99 2.90 4.02 -15.42
N PRO A 100 3.70 4.26 -14.38
CA PRO A 100 3.18 4.50 -13.05
C PRO A 100 2.49 5.87 -12.93
N GLN A 101 2.66 6.74 -13.92
CA GLN A 101 2.07 8.07 -13.93
C GLN A 101 0.58 8.01 -14.28
N ILE A 102 -0.20 8.69 -13.48
CA ILE A 102 -1.65 8.83 -13.64
C ILE A 102 -2.02 10.32 -13.59
N ALA A 103 -2.80 10.76 -14.54
CA ALA A 103 -3.48 12.04 -14.49
C ALA A 103 -4.95 11.80 -14.19
N ALA A 104 -5.47 12.49 -13.19
CA ALA A 104 -6.87 12.37 -12.79
C ALA A 104 -7.49 13.74 -12.60
N SER A 105 -8.77 13.86 -12.96
CA SER A 105 -9.62 14.98 -12.62
C SER A 105 -10.80 14.50 -11.80
N ILE A 106 -11.09 15.21 -10.73
CA ILE A 106 -12.22 14.95 -9.84
C ILE A 106 -13.11 16.18 -9.85
N THR A 107 -14.34 16.00 -10.30
CA THR A 107 -15.36 17.05 -10.29
C THR A 107 -16.42 16.68 -9.28
N ASP A 108 -16.70 17.58 -8.36
CA ASP A 108 -17.75 17.41 -7.36
C ASP A 108 -19.08 17.95 -7.93
N ASP A 109 -20.12 17.14 -7.97
CA ASP A 109 -21.42 17.52 -8.55
C ASP A 109 -22.10 18.69 -7.81
N LYS A 110 -21.70 18.96 -6.55
CA LYS A 110 -22.32 20.04 -5.76
C LYS A 110 -21.78 21.42 -6.09
N ASP A 111 -20.45 21.48 -6.27
CA ASP A 111 -19.74 22.76 -6.40
C ASP A 111 -19.24 23.01 -7.84
N ASP A 112 -19.43 22.06 -8.75
CA ASP A 112 -18.88 22.04 -10.12
C ASP A 112 -17.38 22.40 -10.17
N LYS A 113 -16.69 22.09 -9.06
CA LYS A 113 -15.28 22.40 -8.90
C LYS A 113 -14.44 21.22 -9.30
N THR A 114 -13.69 21.37 -10.39
CA THR A 114 -12.75 20.35 -10.86
C THR A 114 -11.40 20.53 -10.21
N ARG A 115 -10.86 19.44 -9.69
CA ARG A 115 -9.50 19.34 -9.13
C ARG A 115 -8.68 18.38 -9.98
N HIS A 116 -7.48 18.82 -10.38
CA HIS A 116 -6.57 18.04 -11.21
C HIS A 116 -5.41 17.48 -10.39
N TYR A 117 -5.09 16.23 -10.64
CA TYR A 117 -4.04 15.48 -9.97
C TYR A 117 -3.10 14.84 -11.00
N ILE A 118 -1.80 14.99 -10.80
CA ILE A 118 -0.76 14.21 -11.50
C ILE A 118 0.01 13.49 -10.42
N CYS A 119 -0.07 12.18 -10.40
CA CYS A 119 0.52 11.34 -9.36
C CYS A 119 1.20 10.13 -9.96
N GLN A 120 1.98 9.43 -9.14
CA GLN A 120 2.51 8.13 -9.46
C GLN A 120 1.76 7.09 -8.65
N LEU A 121 1.33 6.02 -9.30
CA LEU A 121 0.58 4.93 -8.70
C LEU A 121 1.38 3.63 -8.88
N HIS A 122 1.63 2.97 -7.75
CA HIS A 122 2.27 1.67 -7.71
C HIS A 122 1.35 0.66 -7.05
N ARG A 123 1.35 -0.55 -7.59
CA ARG A 123 0.61 -1.67 -7.01
C ARG A 123 1.58 -2.69 -6.47
N ASP A 124 1.41 -3.04 -5.21
CA ASP A 124 2.12 -4.14 -4.55
C ASP A 124 1.09 -5.14 -4.02
N LYS A 125 0.87 -6.20 -4.79
CA LYS A 125 -0.17 -7.23 -4.55
C LYS A 125 -1.58 -6.61 -4.49
N ASP A 126 -2.13 -6.44 -3.29
CA ASP A 126 -3.45 -5.85 -3.02
C ASP A 126 -3.39 -4.45 -2.39
N CYS A 127 -2.17 -3.95 -2.16
CA CYS A 127 -1.92 -2.61 -1.67
C CYS A 127 -1.56 -1.68 -2.82
N TRP A 128 -2.18 -0.52 -2.86
CA TRP A 128 -1.92 0.54 -3.81
C TRP A 128 -1.22 1.69 -3.10
N ARG A 129 -0.11 2.18 -3.67
CA ARG A 129 0.60 3.36 -3.17
C ARG A 129 0.52 4.47 -4.20
N ILE A 130 0.07 5.63 -3.78
CA ILE A 130 0.01 6.84 -4.58
C ILE A 130 0.97 7.88 -4.04
N TYR A 131 1.79 8.45 -4.92
CA TYR A 131 2.76 9.49 -4.60
C TYR A 131 2.28 10.80 -5.21
N TYR A 132 2.13 11.81 -4.38
CA TYR A 132 1.66 13.12 -4.79
C TYR A 132 2.34 14.23 -4.01
N ARG A 133 3.04 15.13 -4.71
CA ARG A 133 3.70 16.33 -4.15
C ARG A 133 4.54 16.06 -2.89
N GLY A 134 5.37 15.00 -2.92
CA GLY A 134 6.25 14.66 -1.81
C GLY A 134 5.58 13.91 -0.65
N SER A 135 4.28 13.64 -0.73
CA SER A 135 3.59 12.73 0.17
C SER A 135 3.27 11.40 -0.52
N HIS A 136 3.13 10.37 0.26
CA HIS A 136 2.64 9.07 -0.23
C HIS A 136 1.48 8.58 0.64
N VAL A 137 0.58 7.89 0.01
CA VAL A 137 -0.57 7.28 0.67
C VAL A 137 -0.66 5.84 0.20
N ALA A 138 -0.83 4.92 1.12
CA ALA A 138 -1.07 3.52 0.84
C ALA A 138 -2.49 3.14 1.22
N ALA A 139 -3.16 2.37 0.37
CA ALA A 139 -4.50 1.90 0.65
C ALA A 139 -4.77 0.53 0.01
N HIS A 140 -5.57 -0.27 0.68
CA HIS A 140 -6.21 -1.44 0.10
C HIS A 140 -7.50 -1.02 -0.58
N ALA A 141 -7.56 -1.17 -1.90
CA ALA A 141 -8.79 -1.01 -2.66
C ALA A 141 -9.32 -2.39 -3.05
N ARG A 142 -10.45 -2.78 -2.48
CA ARG A 142 -11.03 -4.12 -2.62
C ARG A 142 -12.53 -4.03 -2.92
N PRO A 143 -13.09 -4.96 -3.70
CA PRO A 143 -14.54 -5.13 -3.75
C PRO A 143 -15.14 -5.24 -2.34
N SER A 144 -16.28 -4.60 -2.10
CA SER A 144 -16.88 -4.49 -0.76
C SER A 144 -17.11 -5.84 -0.08
N HIS A 145 -17.51 -6.86 -0.86
CA HIS A 145 -17.70 -8.21 -0.33
C HIS A 145 -16.38 -8.86 0.12
N ILE A 146 -15.26 -8.58 -0.56
CA ILE A 146 -13.94 -9.06 -0.14
C ILE A 146 -13.46 -8.28 1.09
N ALA A 147 -13.68 -6.97 1.11
CA ALA A 147 -13.32 -6.14 2.25
C ALA A 147 -14.06 -6.57 3.53
N ALA A 148 -15.32 -6.96 3.42
CA ALA A 148 -16.10 -7.50 4.55
C ALA A 148 -15.52 -8.80 5.12
N LEU A 149 -14.85 -9.60 4.31
CA LEU A 149 -14.21 -10.84 4.74
C LEU A 149 -12.76 -10.64 5.22
N ALA A 150 -12.16 -9.50 4.94
CA ALA A 150 -10.76 -9.23 5.27
C ALA A 150 -10.46 -9.32 6.77
N HIS A 151 -11.42 -9.00 7.64
CA HIS A 151 -11.24 -9.07 9.10
C HIS A 151 -11.14 -10.52 9.62
N TYR A 152 -11.60 -11.52 8.85
CA TYR A 152 -11.44 -12.94 9.21
C TYR A 152 -10.06 -13.48 8.81
N MET A 153 -9.30 -12.74 8.00
CA MET A 153 -7.96 -13.17 7.61
C MET A 153 -7.01 -13.04 8.79
N LYS A 154 -6.30 -14.12 9.08
CA LYS A 154 -5.25 -14.10 10.11
C LYS A 154 -4.13 -13.16 9.68
N PRO A 155 -3.63 -12.30 10.59
CA PRO A 155 -2.47 -11.48 10.28
C PRO A 155 -1.27 -12.37 9.93
N VAL A 156 -0.54 -12.02 8.88
CA VAL A 156 0.72 -12.68 8.54
C VAL A 156 1.76 -12.20 9.53
N ILE A 157 2.02 -13.02 10.54
CA ILE A 157 3.09 -12.76 11.51
C ILE A 157 4.39 -13.17 10.83
N ALA A 158 5.30 -12.22 10.64
CA ALA A 158 6.64 -12.53 10.15
C ALA A 158 7.32 -13.49 11.15
N PRO A 159 7.98 -14.55 10.66
CA PRO A 159 8.69 -15.47 11.56
C PRO A 159 9.75 -14.70 12.35
N ASP A 160 9.80 -14.92 13.65
CA ASP A 160 10.87 -14.37 14.49
C ASP A 160 12.22 -14.99 14.07
N ARG A 161 13.09 -14.13 13.56
CA ARG A 161 14.43 -14.49 13.09
C ARG A 161 15.53 -14.04 14.05
N SER A 162 15.17 -13.54 15.22
CA SER A 162 16.11 -12.99 16.19
C SER A 162 17.15 -14.00 16.67
N ASN A 163 16.86 -15.30 16.57
CA ASN A 163 17.74 -16.40 16.96
C ASN A 163 18.34 -17.14 15.76
N MET A 164 18.28 -16.53 14.56
CA MET A 164 18.81 -17.14 13.35
C MET A 164 19.94 -16.28 12.80
N LEU A 165 21.08 -16.88 12.50
CA LEU A 165 22.13 -16.27 11.71
C LEU A 165 21.76 -16.44 10.24
N LEU A 166 21.41 -15.34 9.56
CA LEU A 166 21.05 -15.35 8.15
C LEU A 166 22.26 -14.97 7.30
N CYS A 167 22.55 -15.77 6.29
CA CYS A 167 23.57 -15.41 5.31
C CYS A 167 23.05 -14.28 4.40
N PRO A 168 23.74 -13.14 4.30
CA PRO A 168 23.30 -11.99 3.49
C PRO A 168 23.46 -12.20 1.98
N MET A 169 24.25 -13.21 1.58
CA MET A 169 24.54 -13.47 0.17
C MET A 169 24.70 -14.98 -0.11
N PRO A 170 24.40 -15.43 -1.33
CA PRO A 170 24.67 -16.82 -1.71
C PRO A 170 26.19 -17.09 -1.75
N GLY A 171 26.61 -18.17 -1.13
CA GLY A 171 28.05 -18.55 -1.06
C GLY A 171 28.24 -19.91 -0.42
N ASN A 172 29.50 -20.33 -0.32
CA ASN A 172 29.90 -21.56 0.34
C ASN A 172 30.33 -21.26 1.78
N LEU A 173 29.89 -22.07 2.71
CA LEU A 173 30.37 -22.02 4.10
C LEU A 173 31.78 -22.60 4.16
N ALA A 174 32.79 -21.74 4.35
CA ALA A 174 34.19 -22.14 4.35
C ALA A 174 34.60 -22.70 5.71
N THR A 175 34.23 -22.05 6.81
CA THR A 175 34.65 -22.45 8.17
C THR A 175 33.56 -22.10 9.17
N ILE A 176 33.32 -23.00 10.15
CA ILE A 176 32.50 -22.76 11.34
C ILE A 176 33.47 -22.68 12.53
N MET A 177 33.35 -21.62 13.33
CA MET A 177 34.25 -21.31 14.44
C MET A 177 33.67 -21.62 15.82
N VAL A 178 32.44 -22.08 15.89
CA VAL A 178 31.70 -22.36 17.13
C VAL A 178 31.04 -23.73 17.04
N ALA A 179 30.85 -24.35 18.19
CA ALA A 179 30.18 -25.63 18.33
C ALA A 179 28.80 -25.46 19.01
N ASP A 180 27.97 -26.49 18.90
CA ASP A 180 26.67 -26.51 19.58
C ASP A 180 26.87 -26.46 21.11
N GLY A 181 26.22 -25.48 21.74
CA GLY A 181 26.30 -25.25 23.18
C GLY A 181 27.33 -24.21 23.61
N ASP A 182 28.14 -23.68 22.71
CA ASP A 182 29.07 -22.61 23.01
C ASP A 182 28.34 -21.30 23.34
N VAL A 183 28.81 -20.62 24.38
CA VAL A 183 28.35 -19.27 24.71
C VAL A 183 29.12 -18.29 23.84
N VAL A 184 28.40 -17.52 23.05
CA VAL A 184 28.97 -16.51 22.13
C VAL A 184 28.68 -15.10 22.61
N GLU A 185 29.64 -14.20 22.40
CA GLU A 185 29.48 -12.78 22.72
C GLU A 185 29.12 -11.95 21.47
N ALA A 186 28.47 -10.80 21.68
CA ALA A 186 28.17 -9.88 20.58
C ALA A 186 29.48 -9.45 19.87
N GLY A 187 29.49 -9.55 18.53
CA GLY A 187 30.67 -9.27 17.70
C GLY A 187 31.61 -10.45 17.50
N GLN A 188 31.41 -11.58 18.18
CA GLN A 188 32.21 -12.79 17.99
C GLN A 188 31.94 -13.39 16.61
N LYS A 189 33.01 -13.80 15.91
CA LYS A 189 32.92 -14.49 14.62
C LYS A 189 32.37 -15.90 14.81
N LEU A 190 31.31 -16.22 14.05
CA LEU A 190 30.65 -17.53 14.13
C LEU A 190 31.02 -18.42 12.96
N CYS A 191 31.06 -17.86 11.77
CA CYS A 191 31.46 -18.60 10.58
C CYS A 191 31.98 -17.67 9.48
N ILE A 192 32.66 -18.26 8.50
CA ILE A 192 33.16 -17.57 7.31
C ILE A 192 32.42 -18.13 6.09
N VAL A 193 31.84 -17.23 5.30
CA VAL A 193 31.17 -17.54 4.04
C VAL A 193 32.03 -17.00 2.90
N GLU A 194 32.40 -17.84 1.96
CA GLU A 194 33.05 -17.45 0.71
C GLU A 194 32.01 -17.21 -0.37
N ALA A 195 31.98 -15.99 -0.89
CA ALA A 195 31.14 -15.61 -2.00
C ALA A 195 31.93 -14.72 -2.96
N MET A 196 31.84 -14.97 -4.23
CA MET A 196 32.51 -14.17 -5.30
C MET A 196 34.00 -14.01 -5.07
N LYS A 197 34.70 -15.04 -4.58
CA LYS A 197 36.13 -15.03 -4.20
C LYS A 197 36.49 -14.06 -3.06
N MET A 198 35.53 -13.72 -2.25
CA MET A 198 35.72 -12.93 -1.03
C MET A 198 35.22 -13.69 0.18
N GLU A 199 35.97 -13.60 1.27
CA GLU A 199 35.63 -14.19 2.56
C GLU A 199 34.87 -13.15 3.39
N ASN A 200 33.67 -13.50 3.85
CA ASN A 200 32.85 -12.67 4.71
C ASN A 200 32.63 -13.39 6.04
N ALA A 201 33.10 -12.78 7.13
CA ALA A 201 32.87 -13.30 8.47
C ALA A 201 31.48 -12.88 8.96
N LEU A 202 30.65 -13.83 9.35
CA LEU A 202 29.40 -13.59 10.04
C LEU A 202 29.64 -13.57 11.54
N VAL A 203 29.13 -12.54 12.19
CA VAL A 203 29.33 -12.30 13.64
C VAL A 203 28.00 -12.39 14.38
N ALA A 204 28.07 -12.69 15.68
CA ALA A 204 26.90 -12.68 16.55
C ALA A 204 26.44 -11.25 16.77
N GLU A 205 25.13 -10.99 16.56
CA GLU A 205 24.52 -9.67 16.82
C GLU A 205 24.31 -9.45 18.33
N LYS A 206 24.12 -10.50 19.09
CA LYS A 206 23.86 -10.47 20.53
C LYS A 206 24.56 -11.66 21.21
N ARG A 207 24.71 -11.58 22.55
CA ARG A 207 25.15 -12.70 23.34
C ARG A 207 24.07 -13.80 23.37
N CYS A 208 24.46 -15.00 23.11
CA CYS A 208 23.62 -16.21 23.18
C CYS A 208 24.32 -17.32 23.99
#